data_917245951f0db9092dd15c416604a4d3
#
_entry.id   917245951f0db9092dd15c416604a4d3
#
_cell.length_a   1.000
_cell.length_b   1.000
_cell.length_c   1.000
_cell.angle_alpha   90.00
_cell.angle_beta   90.00
_cell.angle_gamma   90.00
#
_symmetry.space_group_name_H-M   'P 1'
#
loop_
_entity.id
_entity.type
_entity.pdbx_description
1 polymer ?
#
loop_
_entity_poly.entity_id
_entity_poly.type
_entity_poly.pdbx_seq_one_letter_code
_entity_poly.pdbx_strand_id
1 'polypeptide(L)'
;MSQKTQSTMKAIALDRFGGLETMKLQTLPVPEVGANEVLIQVEWAGVGKWDPFEREGGFATLFGIEPKFPYVLGSDGAGTIAAVGDDVKELKPGDRVYAFSLVNPKGGCYAEYAAIKVDDVSRIPGRLTSQQAGAMPVDAMTAFRGLDDTLGLKAAESILIFGASGGIGHLAVQLAKRMGARVFAVASGSDGVALVKKLGADAVVDGHKDDIAAAARQFASNGLDVALITAGGPATDKALTAMRAGGRVAYPNGVEPEPKPPQGIDCKPYDGMPDPQAIQKLNRLIESSGGPGSGSFEVHIARSFPLDQAVEAHRALDEHYLGKLVLQIAWDLRRLHNNSMIANPLFSGDDGSPT
;
A
#
# COMPACT_ATOMS: atom_id res chain seq x y z
N MET A 1 3.71 -16.07 -31.64
CA MET A 1 2.87 -17.17 -31.14
C MET A 1 1.88 -16.55 -30.16
N SER A 2 0.59 -16.47 -30.50
CA SER A 2 -0.45 -15.96 -29.60
C SER A 2 -0.54 -16.90 -28.40
N GLN A 3 -0.18 -16.43 -27.21
CA GLN A 3 -0.51 -17.17 -25.99
C GLN A 3 -2.04 -17.26 -25.91
N LYS A 4 -2.58 -18.48 -25.90
CA LYS A 4 -3.99 -18.69 -25.58
C LYS A 4 -4.24 -18.09 -24.19
N THR A 5 -4.99 -17.00 -24.14
CA THR A 5 -5.46 -16.42 -22.88
C THR A 5 -6.22 -17.50 -22.13
N GLN A 6 -5.88 -17.74 -20.88
CA GLN A 6 -6.57 -18.68 -20.00
C GLN A 6 -8.02 -18.25 -19.88
N SER A 7 -8.97 -19.18 -20.05
CA SER A 7 -10.40 -18.85 -20.06
C SER A 7 -10.98 -18.66 -18.65
N THR A 8 -10.31 -19.19 -17.63
CA THR A 8 -10.71 -19.10 -16.21
C THR A 8 -9.52 -18.75 -15.33
N MET A 9 -9.78 -18.21 -14.17
CA MET A 9 -8.78 -17.78 -13.17
C MET A 9 -9.18 -18.19 -11.77
N LYS A 10 -8.23 -18.28 -10.86
CA LYS A 10 -8.46 -18.35 -9.42
C LYS A 10 -8.60 -16.95 -8.85
N ALA A 11 -9.58 -16.79 -7.95
CA ALA A 11 -9.85 -15.52 -7.26
C ALA A 11 -10.42 -15.78 -5.86
N ILE A 12 -10.17 -14.86 -4.94
CA ILE A 12 -10.92 -14.76 -3.68
C ILE A 12 -12.14 -13.90 -3.95
N ALA A 13 -13.30 -14.52 -3.90
CA ALA A 13 -14.55 -13.88 -4.20
C ALA A 13 -15.62 -14.14 -3.13
N LEU A 14 -16.56 -13.20 -3.05
CA LEU A 14 -17.70 -13.21 -2.15
C LEU A 14 -18.96 -13.57 -2.92
N ASP A 15 -19.82 -14.43 -2.36
CA ASP A 15 -21.19 -14.66 -2.87
C ASP A 15 -22.20 -13.66 -2.27
N ARG A 16 -21.82 -12.98 -1.20
CA ARG A 16 -22.51 -11.89 -0.51
C ARG A 16 -21.51 -11.10 0.34
N PHE A 17 -21.80 -9.87 0.66
CA PHE A 17 -21.05 -9.13 1.68
C PHE A 17 -21.18 -9.77 3.07
N GLY A 18 -20.15 -9.63 3.91
CA GLY A 18 -20.14 -10.18 5.26
C GLY A 18 -18.76 -10.34 5.87
N GLY A 19 -18.66 -11.20 6.87
CA GLY A 19 -17.42 -11.49 7.58
C GLY A 19 -16.45 -12.37 6.78
N LEU A 20 -15.41 -12.85 7.47
CA LEU A 20 -14.35 -13.69 6.87
C LEU A 20 -14.88 -14.97 6.22
N GLU A 21 -16.01 -15.49 6.71
CA GLU A 21 -16.65 -16.71 6.20
C GLU A 21 -17.20 -16.58 4.78
N THR A 22 -17.34 -15.35 4.28
CA THR A 22 -17.82 -15.11 2.91
C THR A 22 -16.69 -15.16 1.88
N MET A 23 -15.43 -15.06 2.30
CA MET A 23 -14.26 -15.12 1.43
C MET A 23 -13.98 -16.56 1.00
N LYS A 24 -14.04 -16.81 -0.30
CA LYS A 24 -13.82 -18.16 -0.87
C LYS A 24 -12.89 -18.11 -2.06
N LEU A 25 -11.96 -19.07 -2.13
CA LEU A 25 -11.22 -19.31 -3.36
C LEU A 25 -12.16 -19.96 -4.40
N GLN A 26 -12.39 -19.26 -5.49
CA GLN A 26 -13.28 -19.66 -6.57
C GLN A 26 -12.53 -19.74 -7.90
N THR A 27 -13.10 -20.48 -8.86
CA THR A 27 -12.66 -20.46 -10.25
C THR A 27 -13.68 -19.67 -11.05
N LEU A 28 -13.27 -18.54 -11.60
CA LEU A 28 -14.13 -17.58 -12.30
C LEU A 28 -13.64 -17.39 -13.74
N PRO A 29 -14.48 -16.90 -14.66
CA PRO A 29 -14.01 -16.45 -15.96
C PRO A 29 -12.99 -15.33 -15.83
N VAL A 30 -11.97 -15.28 -16.69
CA VAL A 30 -11.10 -14.11 -16.82
C VAL A 30 -11.94 -12.92 -17.31
N PRO A 31 -11.85 -11.74 -16.69
CA PRO A 31 -12.68 -10.59 -17.07
C PRO A 31 -12.35 -10.11 -18.50
N GLU A 32 -13.39 -9.72 -19.23
CA GLU A 32 -13.25 -9.09 -20.55
C GLU A 32 -12.66 -7.69 -20.43
N VAL A 33 -11.77 -7.34 -21.35
CA VAL A 33 -11.09 -6.04 -21.40
C VAL A 33 -11.99 -5.05 -22.15
N GLY A 34 -12.34 -3.95 -21.50
CA GLY A 34 -13.02 -2.82 -22.14
C GLY A 34 -12.05 -1.96 -22.96
N ALA A 35 -12.59 -1.08 -23.81
CA ALA A 35 -11.80 -0.26 -24.72
C ALA A 35 -10.70 0.59 -24.02
N ASN A 36 -10.99 1.14 -22.83
CA ASN A 36 -10.07 1.95 -22.02
C ASN A 36 -9.48 1.21 -20.81
N GLU A 37 -9.43 -0.12 -20.86
CA GLU A 37 -8.92 -0.97 -19.78
C GLU A 37 -7.68 -1.74 -20.18
N VAL A 38 -6.97 -2.20 -19.19
CA VAL A 38 -5.88 -3.18 -19.33
C VAL A 38 -6.20 -4.43 -18.52
N LEU A 39 -5.84 -5.61 -19.05
CA LEU A 39 -5.86 -6.86 -18.31
C LEU A 39 -4.49 -7.06 -17.68
N ILE A 40 -4.44 -7.09 -16.37
CA ILE A 40 -3.21 -7.34 -15.62
C ILE A 40 -3.20 -8.80 -15.17
N GLN A 41 -2.15 -9.53 -15.51
CA GLN A 41 -1.81 -10.78 -14.82
C GLN A 41 -1.18 -10.38 -13.48
N VAL A 42 -1.95 -10.55 -12.41
CA VAL A 42 -1.56 -10.08 -11.07
C VAL A 42 -0.51 -11.03 -10.48
N GLU A 43 0.56 -10.45 -9.97
CA GLU A 43 1.63 -11.17 -9.26
C GLU A 43 1.50 -11.01 -7.74
N TRP A 44 1.16 -9.79 -7.30
CA TRP A 44 1.03 -9.40 -5.91
C TRP A 44 -0.15 -8.47 -5.69
N ALA A 45 -0.87 -8.66 -4.60
CA ALA A 45 -1.93 -7.76 -4.16
C ALA A 45 -1.68 -7.28 -2.73
N GLY A 46 -1.92 -6.01 -2.45
CA GLY A 46 -1.83 -5.46 -1.10
C GLY A 46 -3.03 -5.87 -0.24
N VAL A 47 -2.80 -5.98 1.07
CA VAL A 47 -3.86 -6.19 2.06
C VAL A 47 -3.84 -5.01 3.03
N GLY A 48 -4.96 -4.31 3.16
CA GLY A 48 -5.08 -3.08 3.92
C GLY A 48 -6.25 -3.05 4.89
N LYS A 49 -6.23 -2.09 5.82
CA LYS A 49 -7.28 -1.91 6.83
C LYS A 49 -8.65 -1.57 6.24
N TRP A 50 -8.72 -1.14 4.99
CA TRP A 50 -9.98 -0.89 4.26
C TRP A 50 -10.59 -2.16 3.65
N ASP A 51 -9.84 -3.25 3.46
CA ASP A 51 -10.38 -4.47 2.85
C ASP A 51 -11.52 -5.12 3.66
N PRO A 52 -11.51 -5.14 5.01
CA PRO A 52 -12.69 -5.52 5.78
C PRO A 52 -13.92 -4.66 5.47
N PHE A 53 -13.76 -3.35 5.33
CA PHE A 53 -14.85 -2.43 4.99
C PHE A 53 -15.39 -2.71 3.57
N GLU A 54 -14.52 -3.00 2.60
CA GLU A 54 -14.91 -3.44 1.26
C GLU A 54 -15.67 -4.77 1.33
N ARG A 55 -15.13 -5.77 2.02
CA ARG A 55 -15.72 -7.10 2.18
C ARG A 55 -17.13 -7.06 2.81
N GLU A 56 -17.36 -6.12 3.69
CA GLU A 56 -18.65 -5.93 4.38
C GLU A 56 -19.62 -5.03 3.60
N GLY A 57 -19.22 -4.56 2.41
CA GLY A 57 -20.07 -3.78 1.51
C GLY A 57 -20.07 -2.27 1.78
N GLY A 58 -19.15 -1.80 2.63
CA GLY A 58 -19.08 -0.39 3.01
C GLY A 58 -18.82 0.52 1.82
N PHE A 59 -17.90 0.17 0.92
CA PHE A 59 -17.66 0.95 -0.29
C PHE A 59 -18.84 0.93 -1.25
N ALA A 60 -19.52 -0.21 -1.43
CA ALA A 60 -20.71 -0.28 -2.26
C ALA A 60 -21.79 0.66 -1.75
N THR A 61 -22.00 0.70 -0.43
CA THR A 61 -22.93 1.63 0.22
C THR A 61 -22.49 3.08 0.08
N LEU A 62 -21.21 3.39 0.34
CA LEU A 62 -20.66 4.74 0.31
C LEU A 62 -20.78 5.39 -1.08
N PHE A 63 -20.50 4.61 -2.14
CA PHE A 63 -20.52 5.08 -3.53
C PHE A 63 -21.84 4.80 -4.26
N GLY A 64 -22.83 4.20 -3.59
CA GLY A 64 -24.12 3.86 -4.19
C GLY A 64 -24.02 2.85 -5.34
N ILE A 65 -23.09 1.89 -5.24
CA ILE A 65 -22.83 0.89 -6.27
C ILE A 65 -23.62 -0.37 -5.98
N GLU A 66 -24.38 -0.85 -6.97
CA GLU A 66 -25.02 -2.15 -6.90
C GLU A 66 -23.99 -3.26 -7.15
N PRO A 67 -23.70 -4.15 -6.17
CA PRO A 67 -22.67 -5.16 -6.31
C PRO A 67 -23.13 -6.26 -7.27
N LYS A 68 -22.17 -6.78 -8.03
CA LYS A 68 -22.35 -8.01 -8.81
C LYS A 68 -21.59 -9.13 -8.11
N PHE A 69 -22.28 -10.23 -7.82
CA PHE A 69 -21.67 -11.42 -7.25
C PHE A 69 -21.47 -12.52 -8.31
N PRO A 70 -20.40 -13.34 -8.19
CA PRO A 70 -19.38 -13.30 -7.17
C PRO A 70 -18.50 -12.03 -7.27
N TYR A 71 -18.28 -11.34 -6.12
CA TYR A 71 -17.52 -10.11 -6.03
C TYR A 71 -16.07 -10.41 -5.64
N VAL A 72 -15.10 -10.06 -6.50
CA VAL A 72 -13.67 -10.27 -6.25
C VAL A 72 -13.10 -9.07 -5.49
N LEU A 73 -12.46 -9.33 -4.34
CA LEU A 73 -11.83 -8.33 -3.48
C LEU A 73 -10.47 -7.84 -4.03
N GLY A 74 -9.96 -6.78 -3.40
CA GLY A 74 -8.58 -6.32 -3.49
C GLY A 74 -8.39 -5.03 -4.27
N SER A 75 -8.16 -3.94 -3.54
CA SER A 75 -7.97 -2.60 -4.10
C SER A 75 -6.58 -2.32 -4.66
N ASP A 76 -5.57 -3.06 -4.19
CA ASP A 76 -4.15 -2.90 -4.54
C ASP A 76 -3.64 -4.08 -5.35
N GLY A 77 -2.88 -3.82 -6.42
CA GLY A 77 -2.22 -4.89 -7.15
C GLY A 77 -1.06 -4.45 -8.01
N ALA A 78 -0.20 -5.40 -8.35
CA ALA A 78 0.87 -5.24 -9.33
C ALA A 78 1.09 -6.53 -10.10
N GLY A 79 1.52 -6.40 -11.34
CA GLY A 79 1.79 -7.52 -12.22
C GLY A 79 2.22 -7.08 -13.61
N THR A 80 1.95 -7.94 -14.58
CA THR A 80 2.32 -7.71 -15.98
C THR A 80 1.07 -7.59 -16.84
N ILE A 81 1.03 -6.62 -17.75
CA ILE A 81 -0.09 -6.45 -18.69
C ILE A 81 -0.15 -7.68 -19.63
N ALA A 82 -1.29 -8.35 -19.63
CA ALA A 82 -1.59 -9.47 -20.53
C ALA A 82 -2.28 -9.02 -21.83
N ALA A 83 -3.17 -8.02 -21.72
CA ALA A 83 -3.89 -7.44 -22.86
C ALA A 83 -4.26 -5.99 -22.59
N VAL A 84 -4.53 -5.23 -23.65
CA VAL A 84 -4.99 -3.84 -23.60
C VAL A 84 -6.20 -3.64 -24.49
N GLY A 85 -7.10 -2.73 -24.10
CA GLY A 85 -8.23 -2.32 -24.93
C GLY A 85 -7.79 -1.37 -26.07
N ASP A 86 -8.66 -1.18 -27.06
CA ASP A 86 -8.34 -0.46 -28.31
C ASP A 86 -8.01 1.03 -28.10
N ASP A 87 -8.51 1.66 -27.03
CA ASP A 87 -8.27 3.07 -26.70
C ASP A 87 -6.98 3.29 -25.89
N VAL A 88 -6.35 2.22 -25.37
CA VAL A 88 -5.11 2.31 -24.60
C VAL A 88 -3.91 2.52 -25.53
N LYS A 89 -3.19 3.65 -25.35
CA LYS A 89 -2.08 4.03 -26.25
C LYS A 89 -0.69 3.95 -25.62
N GLU A 90 -0.59 4.18 -24.30
CA GLU A 90 0.70 4.34 -23.63
C GLU A 90 1.22 3.05 -22.98
N LEU A 91 0.34 2.09 -22.73
CA LEU A 91 0.65 0.80 -22.13
C LEU A 91 0.49 -0.33 -23.16
N LYS A 92 1.25 -1.42 -22.98
CA LYS A 92 1.24 -2.57 -23.89
C LYS A 92 1.45 -3.89 -23.13
N PRO A 93 1.05 -5.03 -23.72
CA PRO A 93 1.36 -6.34 -23.15
C PRO A 93 2.84 -6.51 -22.86
N GLY A 94 3.16 -7.05 -21.68
CA GLY A 94 4.51 -7.19 -21.14
C GLY A 94 5.00 -6.03 -20.27
N ASP A 95 4.32 -4.89 -20.24
CA ASP A 95 4.66 -3.80 -19.30
C ASP A 95 4.38 -4.24 -17.86
N ARG A 96 5.32 -3.97 -16.95
CA ARG A 96 5.16 -4.19 -15.51
C ARG A 96 4.45 -2.99 -14.90
N VAL A 97 3.31 -3.24 -14.25
CA VAL A 97 2.43 -2.18 -13.75
C VAL A 97 1.97 -2.44 -12.32
N TYR A 98 1.57 -1.37 -11.64
CA TYR A 98 0.76 -1.41 -10.44
C TYR A 98 -0.56 -0.68 -10.69
N ALA A 99 -1.56 -1.00 -9.90
CA ALA A 99 -2.91 -0.54 -10.14
C ALA A 99 -3.70 -0.30 -8.85
N PHE A 100 -4.63 0.63 -8.96
CA PHE A 100 -5.71 0.87 -8.00
C PHE A 100 -6.98 0.20 -8.54
N SER A 101 -7.56 -0.71 -7.79
CA SER A 101 -8.79 -1.42 -8.19
C SER A 101 -9.93 -1.14 -7.22
N LEU A 102 -9.99 0.09 -6.68
CA LEU A 102 -11.00 0.47 -5.71
C LEU A 102 -12.39 0.46 -6.37
N VAL A 103 -13.30 -0.35 -5.80
CA VAL A 103 -14.70 -0.47 -6.27
C VAL A 103 -14.82 -0.82 -7.76
N ASN A 104 -13.97 -1.70 -8.24
CA ASN A 104 -14.00 -2.13 -9.63
C ASN A 104 -15.16 -3.12 -9.88
N PRO A 105 -16.14 -2.81 -10.75
CA PRO A 105 -17.29 -3.69 -11.00
C PRO A 105 -16.93 -5.00 -11.69
N LYS A 106 -15.73 -5.13 -12.24
CA LYS A 106 -15.18 -6.34 -12.84
C LYS A 106 -14.36 -7.20 -11.89
N GLY A 107 -14.15 -6.74 -10.66
CA GLY A 107 -13.41 -7.41 -9.62
C GLY A 107 -12.02 -6.82 -9.37
N GLY A 108 -11.53 -7.04 -8.15
CA GLY A 108 -10.26 -6.54 -7.65
C GLY A 108 -9.06 -7.46 -7.92
N CYS A 109 -7.97 -7.16 -7.24
CA CYS A 109 -6.66 -7.79 -7.45
C CYS A 109 -6.43 -9.09 -6.64
N TYR A 110 -7.39 -9.55 -5.86
CA TYR A 110 -7.30 -10.87 -5.21
C TYR A 110 -7.64 -11.99 -6.20
N ALA A 111 -7.07 -11.91 -7.39
CA ALA A 111 -7.30 -12.82 -8.51
C ALA A 111 -6.06 -12.91 -9.41
N GLU A 112 -5.96 -13.99 -10.20
CA GLU A 112 -4.86 -14.15 -11.17
C GLU A 112 -4.89 -13.09 -12.29
N TYR A 113 -6.07 -12.54 -12.58
CA TYR A 113 -6.25 -11.47 -13.56
C TYR A 113 -7.22 -10.41 -13.06
N ALA A 114 -6.94 -9.14 -13.37
CA ALA A 114 -7.84 -8.02 -13.11
C ALA A 114 -7.90 -7.11 -14.34
N ALA A 115 -9.12 -6.73 -14.75
CA ALA A 115 -9.35 -5.75 -15.81
C ALA A 115 -9.58 -4.38 -15.16
N ILE A 116 -8.66 -3.42 -15.38
CA ILE A 116 -8.62 -2.14 -14.66
C ILE A 116 -8.55 -1.00 -15.68
N LYS A 117 -9.24 0.12 -15.40
CA LYS A 117 -9.18 1.33 -16.23
C LYS A 117 -7.74 1.83 -16.32
N VAL A 118 -7.32 2.26 -17.50
CA VAL A 118 -5.96 2.74 -17.75
C VAL A 118 -5.58 3.93 -16.87
N ASP A 119 -6.54 4.77 -16.48
CA ASP A 119 -6.34 5.94 -15.61
C ASP A 119 -5.94 5.56 -14.18
N ASP A 120 -6.26 4.34 -13.75
CA ASP A 120 -5.94 3.78 -12.42
C ASP A 120 -4.71 2.87 -12.45
N VAL A 121 -3.94 2.88 -13.55
CA VAL A 121 -2.78 2.01 -13.74
C VAL A 121 -1.52 2.82 -14.06
N SER A 122 -0.39 2.39 -13.52
CA SER A 122 0.90 2.99 -13.85
C SER A 122 2.01 1.96 -13.93
N ARG A 123 3.05 2.26 -14.74
CA ARG A 123 4.28 1.46 -14.72
C ARG A 123 4.90 1.47 -13.33
N ILE A 124 5.44 0.33 -12.93
CA ILE A 124 6.16 0.22 -11.65
C ILE A 124 7.40 1.11 -11.70
N PRO A 125 7.58 2.05 -10.76
CA PRO A 125 8.82 2.81 -10.60
C PRO A 125 10.03 1.87 -10.54
N GLY A 126 11.10 2.22 -11.27
CA GLY A 126 12.24 1.33 -11.49
C GLY A 126 12.95 0.83 -10.22
N ARG A 127 12.75 1.50 -9.10
CA ARG A 127 13.34 1.15 -7.80
C ARG A 127 12.52 0.11 -7.01
N LEU A 128 11.28 -0.19 -7.43
CA LEU A 128 10.39 -1.10 -6.71
C LEU A 128 10.35 -2.49 -7.35
N THR A 129 10.27 -3.50 -6.50
CA THR A 129 9.88 -4.85 -6.90
C THR A 129 8.38 -4.92 -7.18
N SER A 130 7.88 -5.95 -7.91
CA SER A 130 6.43 -6.17 -8.09
C SER A 130 5.72 -6.32 -6.74
N GLN A 131 6.35 -6.98 -5.76
CA GLN A 131 5.80 -7.15 -4.42
C GLN A 131 5.57 -5.81 -3.72
N GLN A 132 6.59 -4.95 -3.72
CA GLN A 132 6.49 -3.61 -3.14
C GLN A 132 5.45 -2.75 -3.85
N ALA A 133 5.44 -2.80 -5.19
CA ALA A 133 4.50 -2.05 -6.00
C ALA A 133 3.05 -2.51 -5.81
N GLY A 134 2.81 -3.83 -5.64
CA GLY A 134 1.48 -4.36 -5.37
C GLY A 134 0.98 -4.09 -3.95
N ALA A 135 1.89 -3.81 -3.01
CA ALA A 135 1.53 -3.54 -1.63
C ALA A 135 1.11 -2.08 -1.36
N MET A 136 1.55 -1.13 -2.19
CA MET A 136 1.55 0.28 -1.81
C MET A 136 0.42 1.15 -2.37
N PRO A 137 -0.30 0.83 -3.45
CA PRO A 137 -1.04 1.82 -4.23
C PRO A 137 -1.95 2.71 -3.39
N VAL A 138 -2.92 2.15 -2.68
CA VAL A 138 -3.88 2.92 -1.87
C VAL A 138 -3.19 3.66 -0.72
N ASP A 139 -2.28 3.01 0.02
CA ASP A 139 -1.58 3.65 1.14
C ASP A 139 -0.65 4.78 0.69
N ALA A 140 0.08 4.59 -0.41
CA ALA A 140 0.98 5.61 -0.94
C ALA A 140 0.20 6.82 -1.51
N MET A 141 -0.92 6.57 -2.18
CA MET A 141 -1.79 7.63 -2.67
C MET A 141 -2.44 8.39 -1.50
N THR A 142 -2.92 7.68 -0.49
CA THR A 142 -3.47 8.30 0.72
C THR A 142 -2.42 9.16 1.42
N ALA A 143 -1.19 8.66 1.59
CA ALA A 143 -0.10 9.46 2.14
C ALA A 143 0.19 10.71 1.28
N PHE A 144 0.26 10.54 -0.04
CA PHE A 144 0.53 11.64 -0.98
C PHE A 144 -0.56 12.72 -0.94
N ARG A 145 -1.86 12.34 -1.02
CA ARG A 145 -2.99 13.27 -0.96
C ARG A 145 -3.02 14.07 0.33
N GLY A 146 -2.73 13.41 1.46
CA GLY A 146 -2.63 14.09 2.75
C GLY A 146 -1.51 15.12 2.76
N LEU A 147 -0.33 14.79 2.25
CA LEU A 147 0.84 15.65 2.26
C LEU A 147 0.75 16.79 1.24
N ASP A 148 0.43 16.47 -0.03
CA ASP A 148 0.43 17.45 -1.14
C ASP A 148 -0.86 18.28 -1.17
N ASP A 149 -2.01 17.62 -1.32
CA ASP A 149 -3.28 18.33 -1.58
C ASP A 149 -3.89 18.93 -0.32
N THR A 150 -3.91 18.18 0.80
CA THR A 150 -4.62 18.60 2.02
C THR A 150 -3.76 19.49 2.89
N LEU A 151 -2.54 19.09 3.18
CA LEU A 151 -1.62 19.89 4.00
C LEU A 151 -0.90 20.97 3.18
N GLY A 152 -0.73 20.79 1.86
CA GLY A 152 0.11 21.67 1.05
C GLY A 152 1.52 21.76 1.64
N LEU A 153 2.11 20.60 2.00
CA LEU A 153 3.40 20.51 2.70
C LEU A 153 4.51 21.21 1.92
N LYS A 154 5.24 22.09 2.58
CA LYS A 154 6.35 22.85 1.98
C LYS A 154 7.69 22.36 2.51
N ALA A 155 8.73 22.55 1.70
CA ALA A 155 10.09 22.31 2.15
C ALA A 155 10.43 23.10 3.41
N ALA A 156 11.19 22.48 4.29
CA ALA A 156 11.61 22.98 5.61
C ALA A 156 10.50 23.08 6.68
N GLU A 157 9.21 22.87 6.34
CA GLU A 157 8.17 22.74 7.36
C GLU A 157 8.43 21.52 8.26
N SER A 158 8.06 21.63 9.53
CA SER A 158 8.07 20.55 10.49
C SER A 158 6.73 19.80 10.45
N ILE A 159 6.78 18.50 10.23
CA ILE A 159 5.58 17.64 10.17
C ILE A 159 5.58 16.60 11.28
N LEU A 160 4.45 16.46 11.99
CA LEU A 160 4.13 15.30 12.80
C LEU A 160 3.51 14.21 11.90
N ILE A 161 4.06 13.00 11.90
CA ILE A 161 3.41 11.84 11.34
C ILE A 161 3.07 10.88 12.48
N PHE A 162 1.77 10.76 12.80
CA PHE A 162 1.27 9.88 13.84
C PHE A 162 0.80 8.56 13.23
N GLY A 163 1.22 7.41 13.81
CA GLY A 163 1.06 6.09 13.22
C GLY A 163 2.11 5.78 12.14
N ALA A 164 3.31 6.34 12.33
CA ALA A 164 4.39 6.35 11.34
C ALA A 164 4.94 4.98 10.95
N SER A 165 4.71 3.93 11.73
CA SER A 165 5.15 2.55 11.43
C SER A 165 4.11 1.71 10.69
N GLY A 166 2.88 2.22 10.50
CA GLY A 166 1.80 1.52 9.79
C GLY A 166 1.87 1.69 8.27
N GLY A 167 0.84 1.18 7.58
CA GLY A 167 0.75 1.16 6.11
C GLY A 167 0.93 2.53 5.46
N ILE A 168 0.09 3.51 5.79
CA ILE A 168 0.18 4.88 5.27
C ILE A 168 1.43 5.58 5.84
N GLY A 169 1.65 5.45 7.17
CA GLY A 169 2.65 6.24 7.88
C GLY A 169 4.08 6.02 7.41
N HIS A 170 4.51 4.77 7.17
CA HIS A 170 5.88 4.47 6.75
C HIS A 170 6.21 5.00 5.34
N LEU A 171 5.19 5.12 4.48
CA LEU A 171 5.32 5.75 3.17
C LEU A 171 5.30 7.27 3.28
N ALA A 172 4.42 7.82 4.15
CA ALA A 172 4.32 9.25 4.39
C ALA A 172 5.63 9.85 4.93
N VAL A 173 6.33 9.16 5.84
CA VAL A 173 7.67 9.58 6.32
C VAL A 173 8.62 9.81 5.15
N GLN A 174 8.70 8.87 4.25
CA GLN A 174 9.62 8.92 3.11
C GLN A 174 9.19 9.97 2.07
N LEU A 175 7.89 10.09 1.79
CA LEU A 175 7.37 11.12 0.89
C LEU A 175 7.60 12.52 1.47
N ALA A 176 7.32 12.77 2.75
CA ALA A 176 7.56 14.05 3.41
C ALA A 176 9.05 14.43 3.37
N LYS A 177 9.96 13.47 3.60
CA LYS A 177 11.41 13.71 3.45
C LYS A 177 11.79 14.10 2.03
N ARG A 178 11.18 13.48 0.99
CA ARG A 178 11.40 13.81 -0.42
C ARG A 178 10.83 15.16 -0.82
N MET A 179 9.78 15.61 -0.12
CA MET A 179 9.22 16.96 -0.24
C MET A 179 10.06 18.03 0.53
N GLY A 180 11.13 17.60 1.22
CA GLY A 180 12.05 18.50 1.94
C GLY A 180 11.61 18.89 3.35
N ALA A 181 10.63 18.19 3.93
CA ALA A 181 10.15 18.47 5.28
C ALA A 181 11.08 17.92 6.37
N ARG A 182 10.97 18.48 7.57
CA ARG A 182 11.55 17.96 8.81
C ARG A 182 10.52 17.08 9.50
N VAL A 183 10.79 15.78 9.61
CA VAL A 183 9.81 14.77 10.05
C VAL A 183 10.02 14.39 11.51
N PHE A 184 9.02 14.70 12.36
CA PHE A 184 8.84 14.16 13.69
C PHE A 184 7.80 13.03 13.62
N ALA A 185 8.19 11.82 13.97
CA ALA A 185 7.37 10.63 13.78
C ALA A 185 6.99 9.97 15.13
N VAL A 186 5.74 9.53 15.23
CA VAL A 186 5.26 8.72 16.36
C VAL A 186 5.00 7.31 15.83
N ALA A 187 5.79 6.36 16.31
CA ALA A 187 5.70 4.95 15.96
C ALA A 187 5.21 4.10 17.14
N SER A 188 4.82 2.85 16.86
CA SER A 188 4.36 1.90 17.86
C SER A 188 5.43 0.86 18.14
N GLY A 189 5.90 0.78 19.39
CA GLY A 189 6.90 -0.18 19.82
C GLY A 189 8.34 0.11 19.35
N SER A 190 9.29 -0.63 19.92
CA SER A 190 10.71 -0.45 19.61
C SER A 190 11.09 -0.83 18.19
N ASP A 191 10.41 -1.80 17.60
CA ASP A 191 10.55 -2.25 16.22
C ASP A 191 10.02 -1.21 15.23
N GLY A 192 8.86 -0.61 15.52
CA GLY A 192 8.30 0.51 14.76
C GLY A 192 9.22 1.74 14.79
N VAL A 193 9.78 2.08 15.96
CA VAL A 193 10.77 3.16 16.11
C VAL A 193 12.02 2.89 15.27
N ALA A 194 12.53 1.65 15.28
CA ALA A 194 13.69 1.26 14.50
C ALA A 194 13.43 1.37 12.99
N LEU A 195 12.27 0.88 12.52
CA LEU A 195 11.86 1.00 11.13
C LEU A 195 11.80 2.47 10.69
N VAL A 196 11.08 3.31 11.43
CA VAL A 196 10.83 4.70 11.05
C VAL A 196 12.11 5.54 11.06
N LYS A 197 13.04 5.26 11.99
CA LYS A 197 14.41 5.83 11.95
C LYS A 197 15.15 5.45 10.68
N LYS A 198 15.14 4.16 10.31
CA LYS A 198 15.74 3.66 9.06
C LYS A 198 15.17 4.36 7.83
N LEU A 199 13.87 4.66 7.83
CA LEU A 199 13.18 5.34 6.73
C LEU A 199 13.46 6.85 6.64
N GLY A 200 14.25 7.42 7.56
CA GLY A 200 14.79 8.76 7.46
C GLY A 200 14.03 9.86 8.22
N ALA A 201 13.16 9.51 9.18
CA ALA A 201 12.57 10.51 10.06
C ALA A 201 13.66 11.20 10.90
N ASP A 202 13.57 12.55 11.07
CA ASP A 202 14.56 13.35 11.79
C ASP A 202 14.48 13.14 13.31
N ALA A 203 13.28 12.83 13.83
CA ALA A 203 13.08 12.41 15.22
C ALA A 203 11.96 11.37 15.28
N VAL A 204 12.10 10.37 16.14
CA VAL A 204 11.12 9.30 16.32
C VAL A 204 10.93 9.00 17.80
N VAL A 205 9.67 8.90 18.23
CA VAL A 205 9.27 8.50 19.57
C VAL A 205 8.36 7.28 19.55
N ASP A 206 8.37 6.50 20.64
CA ASP A 206 7.43 5.42 20.88
C ASP A 206 6.14 5.98 21.48
N GLY A 207 5.04 5.90 20.75
CA GLY A 207 3.74 6.43 21.18
C GLY A 207 3.18 5.81 22.46
N HIS A 208 3.69 4.65 22.89
CA HIS A 208 3.27 3.97 24.11
C HIS A 208 4.09 4.34 25.36
N LYS A 209 5.29 4.88 25.20
CA LYS A 209 6.26 5.07 26.29
C LYS A 209 6.68 6.52 26.50
N ASP A 210 6.82 7.27 25.39
CA ASP A 210 7.45 8.57 25.42
C ASP A 210 6.44 9.70 25.68
N ASP A 211 6.91 10.83 26.24
CA ASP A 211 6.12 12.05 26.24
C ASP A 211 6.21 12.74 24.87
N ILE A 212 5.24 12.38 24.01
CA ILE A 212 5.18 12.84 22.63
C ILE A 212 5.19 14.36 22.54
N ALA A 213 4.40 15.03 23.40
CA ALA A 213 4.26 16.49 23.35
C ALA A 213 5.55 17.21 23.77
N ALA A 214 6.25 16.70 24.79
CA ALA A 214 7.54 17.25 25.21
C ALA A 214 8.61 17.06 24.12
N ALA A 215 8.70 15.86 23.53
CA ALA A 215 9.64 15.55 22.45
C ALA A 215 9.36 16.40 21.19
N ALA A 216 8.09 16.60 20.84
CA ALA A 216 7.69 17.42 19.71
C ALA A 216 8.08 18.91 19.90
N ARG A 217 7.91 19.46 21.11
CA ARG A 217 8.35 20.83 21.43
C ARG A 217 9.88 20.97 21.41
N GLN A 218 10.61 19.93 21.81
CA GLN A 218 12.07 19.92 21.67
C GLN A 218 12.49 19.90 20.19
N PHE A 219 11.80 19.17 19.35
CA PHE A 219 12.05 19.09 17.91
C PHE A 219 11.70 20.40 17.18
N ALA A 220 10.58 21.04 17.55
CA ALA A 220 10.06 22.26 16.98
C ALA A 220 9.66 23.23 18.11
N SER A 221 10.60 24.07 18.56
CA SER A 221 10.40 24.97 19.71
C SER A 221 9.25 25.99 19.52
N ASN A 222 8.95 26.36 18.28
CA ASN A 222 7.82 27.23 17.93
C ASN A 222 6.51 26.47 17.63
N GLY A 223 6.50 25.17 17.88
CA GLY A 223 5.42 24.25 17.53
C GLY A 223 5.55 23.70 16.11
N LEU A 224 4.89 22.56 15.86
CA LEU A 224 4.88 21.87 14.57
C LEU A 224 3.98 22.61 13.57
N ASP A 225 4.42 22.69 12.32
CA ASP A 225 3.70 23.38 11.24
C ASP A 225 2.48 22.59 10.77
N VAL A 226 2.67 21.29 10.54
CA VAL A 226 1.63 20.41 10.01
C VAL A 226 1.63 19.05 10.69
N ALA A 227 0.50 18.32 10.58
CA ALA A 227 0.41 16.95 11.06
C ALA A 227 -0.40 16.07 10.08
N LEU A 228 0.11 14.87 9.83
CA LEU A 228 -0.62 13.78 9.18
C LEU A 228 -0.93 12.71 10.23
N ILE A 229 -2.22 12.45 10.44
CA ILE A 229 -2.71 11.55 11.49
C ILE A 229 -3.29 10.31 10.82
N THR A 230 -2.72 9.15 11.08
CA THR A 230 -3.19 7.87 10.54
C THR A 230 -3.78 6.92 11.60
N ALA A 231 -3.82 7.38 12.85
CA ALA A 231 -4.47 6.69 13.97
C ALA A 231 -5.00 7.73 14.97
N GLY A 232 -6.25 7.57 15.39
CA GLY A 232 -6.90 8.47 16.35
C GLY A 232 -6.70 8.05 17.80
N GLY A 233 -7.18 8.89 18.72
CA GLY A 233 -7.24 8.60 20.15
C GLY A 233 -6.53 9.61 21.03
N PRO A 234 -6.56 9.41 22.38
CA PRO A 234 -6.05 10.39 23.35
C PRO A 234 -4.56 10.74 23.18
N ALA A 235 -3.74 9.78 22.72
CA ALA A 235 -2.33 10.03 22.46
C ALA A 235 -2.12 10.98 21.27
N THR A 236 -2.97 10.85 20.25
CA THR A 236 -3.01 11.74 19.09
C THR A 236 -3.39 13.17 19.53
N ASP A 237 -4.47 13.31 20.28
CA ASP A 237 -4.94 14.61 20.76
C ASP A 237 -3.87 15.30 21.63
N LYS A 238 -3.18 14.53 22.51
CA LYS A 238 -2.04 15.03 23.27
C LYS A 238 -0.88 15.48 22.35
N ALA A 239 -0.53 14.72 21.33
CA ALA A 239 0.50 15.08 20.37
C ALA A 239 0.19 16.40 19.65
N LEU A 240 -1.07 16.61 19.29
CA LEU A 240 -1.53 17.81 18.58
C LEU A 240 -1.44 19.08 19.45
N THR A 241 -1.28 19.00 20.78
CA THR A 241 -0.99 20.17 21.63
C THR A 241 0.37 20.79 21.34
N ALA A 242 1.24 20.12 20.60
CA ALA A 242 2.54 20.65 20.18
C ALA A 242 2.51 21.37 18.82
N MET A 243 1.35 21.50 18.20
CA MET A 243 1.17 22.30 16.97
C MET A 243 1.28 23.78 17.27
N ARG A 244 1.83 24.56 16.33
CA ARG A 244 1.78 26.02 16.41
C ARG A 244 0.40 26.58 16.08
N ALA A 245 0.13 27.80 16.49
CA ALA A 245 -1.08 28.51 16.05
C ALA A 245 -1.12 28.63 14.52
N GLY A 246 -2.29 28.39 13.92
CA GLY A 246 -2.48 28.35 12.47
C GLY A 246 -1.82 27.12 11.79
N GLY A 247 -1.43 26.11 12.55
CA GLY A 247 -0.99 24.82 12.02
C GLY A 247 -2.11 24.09 11.25
N ARG A 248 -1.73 23.10 10.44
CA ARG A 248 -2.66 22.31 9.61
C ARG A 248 -2.56 20.84 9.97
N VAL A 249 -3.71 20.17 10.05
CA VAL A 249 -3.83 18.74 10.35
C VAL A 249 -4.65 18.07 9.25
N ALA A 250 -4.17 16.95 8.74
CA ALA A 250 -4.89 16.11 7.81
C ALA A 250 -5.00 14.69 8.38
N TYR A 251 -6.14 14.03 8.13
CA TYR A 251 -6.35 12.64 8.47
C TYR A 251 -7.23 11.95 7.42
N PRO A 252 -6.90 10.71 7.01
CA PRO A 252 -7.74 9.96 6.08
C PRO A 252 -9.13 9.70 6.67
N ASN A 253 -10.17 9.77 5.84
CA ASN A 253 -11.50 9.30 6.22
C ASN A 253 -11.41 7.86 6.77
N GLY A 254 -12.14 7.56 7.86
CA GLY A 254 -12.08 6.27 8.57
C GLY A 254 -11.06 6.21 9.71
N VAL A 255 -10.33 7.29 10.01
CA VAL A 255 -9.56 7.40 11.26
C VAL A 255 -10.51 7.67 12.42
N GLU A 256 -10.62 6.70 13.32
CA GLU A 256 -11.50 6.77 14.50
C GLU A 256 -10.71 6.58 15.80
N PRO A 257 -11.03 7.36 16.86
CA PRO A 257 -11.83 8.58 16.84
C PRO A 257 -11.15 9.70 16.05
N GLU A 258 -11.93 10.63 15.48
CA GLU A 258 -11.38 11.80 14.78
C GLU A 258 -10.42 12.60 15.69
N PRO A 259 -9.32 13.14 15.12
CA PRO A 259 -8.38 13.97 15.85
C PRO A 259 -9.03 15.25 16.40
N LYS A 260 -8.67 15.64 17.63
CA LYS A 260 -9.17 16.85 18.31
C LYS A 260 -8.03 17.83 18.60
N PRO A 261 -7.58 18.62 17.61
CA PRO A 261 -6.54 19.60 17.83
C PRO A 261 -7.03 20.78 18.70
N PRO A 262 -6.12 21.53 19.32
CA PRO A 262 -6.44 22.80 19.98
C PRO A 262 -7.12 23.80 19.04
N GLN A 263 -7.84 24.80 19.63
CA GLN A 263 -8.47 25.85 18.86
C GLN A 263 -7.48 26.63 17.98
N GLY A 264 -7.91 27.00 16.76
CA GLY A 264 -7.09 27.77 15.82
C GLY A 264 -6.18 26.93 14.92
N ILE A 265 -6.34 25.61 14.93
CA ILE A 265 -5.67 24.69 14.02
C ILE A 265 -6.68 24.22 12.95
N ASP A 266 -6.31 24.30 11.68
CA ASP A 266 -7.11 23.79 10.56
C ASP A 266 -6.99 22.27 10.48
N CYS A 267 -8.06 21.54 10.74
CA CYS A 267 -8.08 20.07 10.77
C CYS A 267 -9.10 19.54 9.76
N LYS A 268 -8.61 18.74 8.79
CA LYS A 268 -9.45 18.28 7.68
C LYS A 268 -9.34 16.77 7.44
N PRO A 269 -10.48 16.08 7.28
CA PRO A 269 -10.51 14.75 6.68
C PRO A 269 -10.23 14.84 5.17
N TYR A 270 -9.75 13.73 4.59
CA TYR A 270 -9.53 13.63 3.15
C TYR A 270 -9.63 12.19 2.65
N ASP A 271 -9.80 12.04 1.34
CA ASP A 271 -9.81 10.76 0.64
C ASP A 271 -8.52 10.54 -0.16
N GLY A 272 -8.04 9.30 -0.21
CA GLY A 272 -6.88 8.88 -0.97
C GLY A 272 -7.19 8.46 -2.41
N MET A 273 -8.19 9.07 -3.07
CA MET A 273 -8.59 8.67 -4.42
C MET A 273 -7.50 8.95 -5.44
N PRO A 274 -7.17 7.99 -6.34
CA PRO A 274 -6.20 8.20 -7.40
C PRO A 274 -6.78 9.07 -8.52
N ASP A 275 -5.89 9.74 -9.25
CA ASP A 275 -6.09 10.24 -10.60
C ASP A 275 -4.76 10.23 -11.35
N PRO A 276 -4.75 10.31 -12.69
CA PRO A 276 -3.52 10.20 -13.49
C PRO A 276 -2.44 11.22 -13.12
N GLN A 277 -2.81 12.46 -12.75
CA GLN A 277 -1.84 13.49 -12.38
C GLN A 277 -1.20 13.19 -11.02
N ALA A 278 -2.01 12.78 -10.04
CA ALA A 278 -1.53 12.39 -8.71
C ALA A 278 -0.61 11.17 -8.78
N ILE A 279 -0.98 10.17 -9.59
CA ILE A 279 -0.16 8.98 -9.84
C ILE A 279 1.20 9.37 -10.41
N GLN A 280 1.25 10.27 -11.41
CA GLN A 280 2.49 10.75 -11.99
C GLN A 280 3.36 11.53 -10.98
N LYS A 281 2.74 12.38 -10.14
CA LYS A 281 3.46 13.14 -9.10
C LYS A 281 4.04 12.19 -8.04
N LEU A 282 3.23 11.21 -7.59
CA LEU A 282 3.67 10.19 -6.64
C LEU A 282 4.87 9.40 -7.18
N ASN A 283 4.81 8.94 -8.43
CA ASN A 283 5.91 8.22 -9.07
C ASN A 283 7.19 9.06 -9.13
N ARG A 284 7.09 10.34 -9.48
CA ARG A 284 8.25 11.25 -9.47
C ARG A 284 8.89 11.36 -8.09
N LEU A 285 8.09 11.41 -7.02
CA LEU A 285 8.61 11.43 -5.64
C LEU A 285 9.28 10.10 -5.29
N ILE A 286 8.68 8.96 -5.65
CA ILE A 286 9.25 7.63 -5.40
C ILE A 286 10.60 7.47 -6.13
N GLU A 287 10.71 7.94 -7.37
CA GLU A 287 11.92 7.84 -8.18
C GLU A 287 12.99 8.87 -7.81
N SER A 288 12.61 9.96 -7.15
CA SER A 288 13.58 10.98 -6.73
C SER A 288 14.60 10.41 -5.74
N SER A 289 15.81 10.93 -5.77
CA SER A 289 16.86 10.57 -4.80
C SER A 289 16.55 11.07 -3.39
N GLY A 290 15.57 11.98 -3.26
CA GLY A 290 15.27 12.66 -2.01
C GLY A 290 16.34 13.67 -1.59
N GLY A 291 16.10 14.39 -0.47
CA GLY A 291 17.08 15.28 0.14
C GLY A 291 18.12 14.53 0.98
N PRO A 292 19.04 15.27 1.64
CA PRO A 292 20.00 14.67 2.56
C PRO A 292 19.32 13.80 3.62
N GLY A 293 19.81 12.58 3.82
CA GLY A 293 19.24 11.60 4.75
C GLY A 293 18.12 10.73 4.18
N SER A 294 17.66 10.95 2.93
CA SER A 294 16.69 10.08 2.28
C SER A 294 17.42 8.90 1.64
N GLY A 295 17.10 7.68 2.09
CA GLY A 295 17.50 6.44 1.44
C GLY A 295 16.70 6.15 0.15
N SER A 296 16.89 4.96 -0.42
CA SER A 296 15.98 4.45 -1.46
C SER A 296 14.56 4.34 -0.89
N PHE A 297 13.53 4.62 -1.72
CA PHE A 297 12.15 4.43 -1.28
C PHE A 297 11.90 2.95 -1.00
N GLU A 298 11.40 2.65 0.18
CA GLU A 298 11.15 1.29 0.66
C GLU A 298 9.68 1.11 1.02
N VAL A 299 9.05 0.07 0.49
CA VAL A 299 7.76 -0.42 0.99
C VAL A 299 8.06 -1.60 1.90
N HIS A 300 7.86 -1.43 3.20
CA HIS A 300 8.12 -2.47 4.19
C HIS A 300 7.01 -3.52 4.17
N ILE A 301 7.37 -4.76 3.84
CA ILE A 301 6.46 -5.89 3.81
C ILE A 301 6.66 -6.71 5.08
N ALA A 302 5.67 -6.69 5.97
CA ALA A 302 5.71 -7.45 7.22
C ALA A 302 5.52 -8.95 6.98
N ARG A 303 4.52 -9.31 6.19
CA ARG A 303 4.19 -10.72 5.89
C ARG A 303 3.60 -10.86 4.50
N SER A 304 3.85 -12.04 3.90
CA SER A 304 3.28 -12.45 2.61
C SER A 304 2.48 -13.72 2.82
N PHE A 305 1.32 -13.81 2.17
CA PHE A 305 0.43 -14.96 2.21
C PHE A 305 0.15 -15.41 0.77
N PRO A 306 0.02 -16.71 0.50
CA PRO A 306 -0.52 -17.16 -0.79
C PRO A 306 -2.00 -16.79 -0.93
N LEU A 307 -2.51 -16.70 -2.16
CA LEU A 307 -3.88 -16.26 -2.45
C LEU A 307 -4.94 -17.05 -1.65
N ASP A 308 -4.79 -18.36 -1.54
CA ASP A 308 -5.71 -19.25 -0.81
C ASP A 308 -5.71 -19.03 0.72
N GLN A 309 -4.75 -18.24 1.25
CA GLN A 309 -4.68 -17.81 2.64
C GLN A 309 -5.13 -16.35 2.83
N ALA A 310 -5.95 -15.81 1.95
CA ALA A 310 -6.44 -14.43 2.08
C ALA A 310 -7.26 -14.19 3.37
N VAL A 311 -7.96 -15.21 3.87
CA VAL A 311 -8.66 -15.15 5.16
C VAL A 311 -7.69 -14.92 6.31
N GLU A 312 -6.56 -15.63 6.31
CA GLU A 312 -5.48 -15.47 7.30
C GLU A 312 -4.82 -14.09 7.19
N ALA A 313 -4.62 -13.60 5.97
CA ALA A 313 -4.12 -12.25 5.74
C ALA A 313 -5.05 -11.17 6.32
N HIS A 314 -6.38 -11.33 6.17
CA HIS A 314 -7.37 -10.43 6.79
C HIS A 314 -7.38 -10.53 8.31
N ARG A 315 -7.24 -11.74 8.92
CA ARG A 315 -7.09 -11.88 10.37
C ARG A 315 -5.85 -11.18 10.88
N ALA A 316 -4.76 -11.25 10.13
CA ALA A 316 -3.50 -10.61 10.49
C ALA A 316 -3.58 -9.08 10.52
N LEU A 317 -4.61 -8.45 9.94
CA LEU A 317 -4.85 -7.01 10.07
C LEU A 317 -5.10 -6.56 11.51
N ASP A 318 -5.60 -7.46 12.37
CA ASP A 318 -5.89 -7.16 13.78
C ASP A 318 -4.69 -7.45 14.71
N GLU A 319 -3.61 -7.99 14.16
CA GLU A 319 -2.38 -8.24 14.90
C GLU A 319 -1.41 -7.05 14.81
N HIS A 320 -0.33 -7.10 15.59
CA HIS A 320 0.77 -6.14 15.43
C HIS A 320 1.61 -6.49 14.19
N TYR A 321 1.74 -5.53 13.28
CA TYR A 321 2.66 -5.60 12.14
C TYR A 321 3.11 -4.20 11.73
N LEU A 322 4.23 -4.13 11.04
CA LEU A 322 4.80 -2.89 10.51
C LEU A 322 4.60 -2.83 9.00
N GLY A 323 4.32 -1.64 8.45
CA GLY A 323 4.16 -1.46 7.01
C GLY A 323 2.96 -2.21 6.44
N LYS A 324 3.20 -3.18 5.53
CA LYS A 324 2.18 -3.81 4.68
C LYS A 324 2.12 -5.33 4.81
N LEU A 325 0.92 -5.86 4.58
CA LEU A 325 0.65 -7.27 4.29
C LEU A 325 0.38 -7.42 2.80
N VAL A 326 0.73 -8.58 2.22
CA VAL A 326 0.52 -8.84 0.78
C VAL A 326 0.06 -10.28 0.53
N LEU A 327 -0.71 -10.45 -0.55
CA LEU A 327 -1.00 -11.74 -1.16
C LEU A 327 -0.06 -11.98 -2.34
N GLN A 328 0.53 -13.15 -2.40
CA GLN A 328 1.20 -13.67 -3.58
C GLN A 328 0.17 -14.41 -4.43
N ILE A 329 -0.11 -13.87 -5.62
CA ILE A 329 -1.17 -14.39 -6.50
C ILE A 329 -0.62 -15.46 -7.43
N ALA A 330 0.46 -15.15 -8.15
CA ALA A 330 1.08 -16.10 -9.05
C ALA A 330 2.18 -16.91 -8.34
N TRP A 331 2.02 -18.23 -8.30
CA TRP A 331 3.12 -19.15 -7.97
C TRP A 331 3.96 -19.34 -9.22
N ASP A 332 5.20 -18.86 -9.20
CA ASP A 332 6.15 -19.17 -10.27
C ASP A 332 6.61 -20.63 -10.14
N LEU A 333 5.87 -21.55 -10.77
CA LEU A 333 6.26 -22.95 -10.88
C LEU A 333 7.64 -23.15 -11.53
N ARG A 334 8.19 -22.15 -12.22
CA ARG A 334 9.53 -22.18 -12.83
C ARG A 334 10.67 -22.06 -11.81
N ARG A 335 10.43 -21.41 -10.66
CA ARG A 335 11.44 -21.33 -9.58
C ARG A 335 11.65 -22.67 -8.86
N LEU A 336 10.64 -23.52 -8.80
CA LEU A 336 10.79 -24.86 -8.22
C LEU A 336 11.64 -25.80 -9.08
N HIS A 337 11.59 -25.66 -10.42
CA HIS A 337 12.43 -26.45 -11.34
C HIS A 337 13.90 -26.01 -11.30
N ASN A 338 14.22 -24.74 -11.11
CA ASN A 338 15.59 -24.27 -11.02
C ASN A 338 16.25 -24.59 -9.67
N ASN A 339 15.52 -24.65 -8.57
CA ASN A 339 16.06 -25.05 -7.27
C ASN A 339 16.26 -26.58 -7.15
N SER A 340 15.54 -27.38 -7.93
CA SER A 340 15.77 -28.83 -7.96
C SER A 340 16.99 -29.27 -8.80
N MET A 341 17.52 -28.39 -9.68
CA MET A 341 18.74 -28.65 -10.45
C MET A 341 20.03 -28.21 -9.74
N ILE A 342 19.95 -27.47 -8.63
CA ILE A 342 21.13 -27.03 -7.87
C ILE A 342 21.46 -27.97 -6.70
N ALA A 343 20.60 -28.93 -6.37
CA ALA A 343 20.78 -29.85 -5.27
C ALA A 343 21.06 -31.29 -5.77
N ASN A 344 22.11 -31.51 -6.56
CA ASN A 344 22.79 -32.80 -6.59
C ASN A 344 24.18 -32.76 -7.27
N PRO A 345 25.25 -32.50 -6.56
CA PRO A 345 26.55 -33.01 -6.93
C PRO A 345 27.05 -33.91 -5.79
N LEU A 346 26.74 -35.20 -5.83
CA LEU A 346 27.51 -36.22 -5.13
C LEU A 346 27.01 -37.61 -5.56
N PHE A 347 27.64 -38.16 -6.61
CA PHE A 347 27.94 -39.59 -6.77
C PHE A 347 28.70 -39.75 -8.10
N SER A 348 30.00 -39.47 -8.06
CA SER A 348 30.94 -40.12 -8.98
C SER A 348 31.61 -41.21 -8.14
N GLY A 349 31.14 -42.43 -8.29
CA GLY A 349 31.78 -43.61 -7.77
C GLY A 349 33.10 -43.81 -8.47
N ASP A 350 34.11 -43.98 -7.67
CA ASP A 350 35.45 -44.43 -8.03
C ASP A 350 35.40 -45.94 -8.15
N ASP A 351 35.48 -46.48 -9.36
CA ASP A 351 35.69 -47.90 -9.61
C ASP A 351 37.17 -48.13 -9.75
N GLY A 352 37.79 -48.53 -8.62
CA GLY A 352 39.11 -49.13 -8.61
C GLY A 352 39.06 -50.57 -9.14
N SER A 353 39.86 -50.85 -10.15
CA SER A 353 40.27 -52.23 -10.46
C SER A 353 41.79 -52.31 -10.57
N PRO A 354 42.38 -53.38 -10.04
CA PRO A 354 43.83 -53.47 -9.88
C PRO A 354 44.48 -54.22 -11.06
N THR A 355 45.67 -53.81 -11.40
CA THR A 355 46.79 -54.66 -11.79
C THR A 355 48.10 -53.92 -11.52
#